data_9e105c916c8da6e43910b192562c4c62
#
_entry.id   9e105c916c8da6e43910b192562c4c62
#
_cell.length_a   1.000
_cell.length_b   1.000
_cell.length_c   1.000
_cell.angle_alpha   90.00
_cell.angle_beta   90.00
_cell.angle_gamma   90.00
#
_symmetry.space_group_name_H-M   'P 1'
#
loop_
_entity.id
_entity.type
_entity.pdbx_description
1 polymer ?
#
loop_
_entity_poly.entity_id
_entity_poly.type
_entity_poly.pdbx_seq_one_letter_code
_entity_poly.pdbx_strand_id
1 'polypeptide(L)'
;ILGICLGMQMFFEYSEESEDPGFGFIKGKIKKFKNLSLKVPHMGWNEVKYKNHDFIILNSQSPRYYFMHSYYAVCDNKEDILSVSKYDLEFVSGIRKNNLIGVQFHPEKSHKFGMEFYKIFNEI
;
A
#
# COMPACT_ATOMS: atom_id res chain seq x y z
N ILE A 1 2.07 -2.06 14.35
CA ILE A 1 3.00 -1.14 13.65
C ILE A 1 2.40 -0.79 12.30
N LEU A 2 2.37 0.49 11.99
CA LEU A 2 1.84 1.00 10.74
C LEU A 2 2.93 1.74 9.97
N GLY A 3 3.16 1.32 8.71
CA GLY A 3 4.03 2.04 7.78
C GLY A 3 3.22 2.72 6.70
N ILE A 4 3.46 3.99 6.47
CA ILE A 4 2.74 4.79 5.48
C ILE A 4 3.70 5.22 4.37
N CYS A 5 3.32 4.99 3.11
CA CYS A 5 4.08 5.36 1.92
C CYS A 5 5.50 4.79 1.95
N LEU A 6 6.51 5.62 2.11
CA LEU A 6 7.91 5.17 2.25
C LEU A 6 8.07 4.22 3.43
N GLY A 7 7.33 4.45 4.53
CA GLY A 7 7.36 3.56 5.70
C GLY A 7 6.95 2.14 5.37
N MET A 8 5.93 1.97 4.54
CA MET A 8 5.55 0.64 4.06
C MET A 8 6.67 0.03 3.21
N GLN A 9 7.26 0.82 2.32
CA GLN A 9 8.30 0.33 1.42
C GLN A 9 9.54 -0.15 2.17
N MET A 10 9.84 0.45 3.30
CA MET A 10 10.98 0.06 4.14
C MET A 10 10.83 -1.33 4.78
N PHE A 11 9.63 -1.88 4.83
CA PHE A 11 9.40 -3.22 5.37
C PHE A 11 9.91 -4.34 4.47
N PHE A 12 10.17 -4.03 3.20
CA PHE A 12 10.58 -5.03 2.21
C PHE A 12 12.09 -5.27 2.25
N GLU A 13 12.53 -6.31 1.53
CA GLU A 13 13.95 -6.71 1.50
C GLU A 13 14.79 -5.77 0.65
N TYR A 14 14.26 -5.39 -0.52
CA TYR A 14 15.00 -4.62 -1.52
C TYR A 14 14.14 -3.52 -2.11
N SER A 15 14.79 -2.45 -2.57
CA SER A 15 14.12 -1.38 -3.29
C SER A 15 15.00 -0.91 -4.44
N GLU A 16 14.39 -0.67 -5.59
CA GLU A 16 15.07 -0.04 -6.72
C GLU A 16 15.42 1.42 -6.44
N GLU A 17 14.84 2.01 -5.40
CA GLU A 17 15.11 3.40 -5.01
C GLU A 17 16.42 3.55 -4.25
N SER A 18 16.90 2.49 -3.60
CA SER A 18 18.07 2.55 -2.74
C SER A 18 18.93 1.30 -2.89
N GLU A 19 20.24 1.47 -2.74
CA GLU A 19 21.16 0.35 -2.70
C GLU A 19 21.13 -0.36 -1.35
N ASP A 20 20.68 0.33 -0.31
CA ASP A 20 20.61 -0.25 1.02
C ASP A 20 19.39 -1.18 1.12
N PRO A 21 19.51 -2.31 1.82
CA PRO A 21 18.38 -3.19 2.02
C PRO A 21 17.34 -2.57 2.96
N GLY A 22 16.09 -3.00 2.82
CA GLY A 22 15.05 -2.68 3.78
C GLY A 22 15.14 -3.56 5.02
N PHE A 23 14.11 -3.49 5.86
CA PHE A 23 14.07 -4.29 7.09
C PHE A 23 13.87 -5.78 6.84
N GLY A 24 13.32 -6.14 5.69
CA GLY A 24 13.10 -7.55 5.35
C GLY A 24 11.98 -8.23 6.13
N PHE A 25 11.06 -7.46 6.72
CA PHE A 25 9.91 -8.01 7.44
C PHE A 25 8.91 -8.66 6.49
N ILE A 26 8.83 -8.15 5.27
CA ILE A 26 7.98 -8.67 4.20
C ILE A 26 8.89 -9.16 3.07
N LYS A 27 8.70 -10.40 2.65
CA LYS A 27 9.45 -10.94 1.51
C LYS A 27 8.94 -10.33 0.23
N GLY A 28 9.84 -9.69 -0.50
CA GLY A 28 9.51 -9.02 -1.75
C GLY A 28 10.39 -7.82 -1.96
N LYS A 29 10.00 -7.01 -2.92
CA LYS A 29 10.80 -5.87 -3.35
C LYS A 29 9.94 -4.69 -3.75
N ILE A 30 10.58 -3.54 -3.82
CA ILE A 30 9.98 -2.28 -4.29
C ILE A 30 10.55 -2.00 -5.67
N LYS A 31 9.67 -1.78 -6.64
CA LYS A 31 10.02 -1.53 -8.03
C LYS A 31 9.55 -0.16 -8.48
N LYS A 32 10.28 0.43 -9.41
CA LYS A 32 9.86 1.68 -10.03
C LYS A 32 8.80 1.41 -11.09
N PHE A 33 7.79 2.28 -11.16
CA PHE A 33 6.84 2.27 -12.28
C PHE A 33 7.61 2.55 -13.57
N LYS A 34 7.48 1.66 -14.55
CA LYS A 34 8.15 1.78 -15.86
C LYS A 34 7.18 1.42 -16.97
N ASN A 35 7.37 2.07 -18.12
CA ASN A 35 6.62 1.74 -19.35
C ASN A 35 5.11 1.88 -19.19
N LEU A 36 4.68 2.84 -18.37
CA LEU A 36 3.26 3.12 -18.20
C LEU A 36 2.80 4.12 -19.26
N SER A 37 1.51 4.04 -19.61
CA SER A 37 0.87 5.08 -20.42
C SER A 37 0.48 6.29 -19.57
N LEU A 38 0.40 6.12 -18.26
CA LEU A 38 0.07 7.17 -17.30
C LEU A 38 1.33 7.82 -16.74
N LYS A 39 1.17 9.04 -16.22
CA LYS A 39 2.29 9.79 -15.65
C LYS A 39 2.81 9.17 -14.37
N VAL A 40 4.13 9.27 -14.16
CA VAL A 40 4.79 8.91 -12.91
C VAL A 40 5.34 10.20 -12.31
N PRO A 41 5.09 10.49 -11.02
CA PRO A 41 4.48 9.63 -10.01
C PRO A 41 2.97 9.47 -10.17
N HIS A 42 2.45 8.37 -9.62
CA HIS A 42 1.03 8.18 -9.37
C HIS A 42 0.64 9.16 -8.27
N MET A 43 -0.11 10.18 -8.63
CA MET A 43 -0.47 11.27 -7.72
C MET A 43 -1.95 11.57 -7.83
N GLY A 44 -2.64 11.56 -6.70
CA GLY A 44 -4.06 11.85 -6.64
C GLY A 44 -4.88 10.73 -6.00
N TRP A 45 -6.19 10.84 -6.14
CA TRP A 45 -7.14 9.90 -5.53
C TRP A 45 -7.28 8.65 -6.38
N ASN A 46 -7.28 7.49 -5.71
CA ASN A 46 -7.48 6.22 -6.38
C ASN A 46 -8.18 5.23 -5.45
N GLU A 47 -8.85 4.27 -6.03
CA GLU A 47 -9.56 3.25 -5.30
C GLU A 47 -8.62 2.19 -4.75
N VAL A 48 -9.02 1.63 -3.59
CA VAL A 48 -8.31 0.54 -2.94
C VAL A 48 -9.30 -0.60 -2.71
N LYS A 49 -8.92 -1.79 -3.12
CA LYS A 49 -9.71 -3.00 -2.86
C LYS A 49 -9.00 -3.83 -1.81
N TYR A 50 -9.66 -4.00 -0.66
CA TYR A 50 -9.12 -4.77 0.44
C TYR A 50 -9.32 -6.26 0.25
N LYS A 51 -8.34 -7.04 0.68
CA LYS A 51 -8.34 -8.51 0.64
C LYS A 51 -8.42 -9.13 2.03
N ASN A 52 -8.23 -8.33 3.07
CA ASN A 52 -8.20 -8.81 4.46
C ASN A 52 -9.54 -8.62 5.14
N HIS A 53 -9.90 -9.56 6.03
CA HIS A 53 -11.20 -9.59 6.70
C HIS A 53 -11.53 -8.31 7.48
N ASP A 54 -10.56 -7.75 8.21
CA ASP A 54 -10.83 -6.60 9.07
C ASP A 54 -11.17 -5.34 8.28
N PHE A 55 -10.58 -5.19 7.11
CA PHE A 55 -10.75 -3.99 6.28
C PHE A 55 -11.75 -4.18 5.14
N ILE A 56 -12.14 -5.43 4.87
CA ILE A 56 -12.94 -5.76 3.69
C ILE A 56 -14.32 -5.08 3.70
N ILE A 57 -14.82 -4.72 4.87
CA ILE A 57 -16.10 -4.02 5.02
C ILE A 57 -16.08 -2.67 4.29
N LEU A 58 -14.92 -2.06 4.15
CA LEU A 58 -14.79 -0.77 3.46
C LEU A 58 -15.02 -0.89 1.96
N ASN A 59 -14.87 -2.08 1.38
CA ASN A 59 -15.04 -2.28 -0.06
C ASN A 59 -16.45 -1.90 -0.56
N SER A 60 -17.48 -2.01 0.31
CA SER A 60 -18.84 -1.66 -0.07
C SER A 60 -19.02 -0.18 -0.38
N GLN A 61 -18.08 0.66 0.08
CA GLN A 61 -18.11 2.10 -0.13
C GLN A 61 -17.16 2.54 -1.25
N SER A 62 -16.50 1.59 -1.93
CA SER A 62 -15.47 1.88 -2.95
C SER A 62 -14.45 2.90 -2.41
N PRO A 63 -13.72 2.57 -1.34
CA PRO A 63 -12.90 3.55 -0.64
C PRO A 63 -11.80 4.11 -1.53
N ARG A 64 -11.58 5.41 -1.43
CA ARG A 64 -10.60 6.14 -2.21
C ARG A 64 -9.63 6.85 -1.29
N TYR A 65 -8.34 6.78 -1.64
CA TYR A 65 -7.28 7.37 -0.83
C TYR A 65 -6.35 8.19 -1.71
N TYR A 66 -5.61 9.08 -1.09
CA TYR A 66 -4.63 9.90 -1.79
C TYR A 66 -3.30 9.15 -1.91
N PHE A 67 -2.79 9.09 -3.14
CA PHE A 67 -1.50 8.46 -3.47
C PHE A 67 -0.51 9.51 -3.97
N MET A 68 0.76 9.29 -3.66
CA MET A 68 1.86 10.06 -4.26
C MET A 68 3.13 9.22 -4.18
N HIS A 69 3.41 8.44 -5.23
CA HIS A 69 4.57 7.55 -5.25
C HIS A 69 4.99 7.20 -6.67
N SER A 70 6.28 6.89 -6.83
CA SER A 70 6.86 6.47 -8.10
C SER A 70 7.30 5.01 -8.07
N TYR A 71 7.25 4.37 -6.90
CA TYR A 71 7.66 2.98 -6.69
C TYR A 71 6.51 2.22 -6.06
N TYR A 72 6.46 0.92 -6.28
CA TYR A 72 5.39 0.08 -5.77
C TYR A 72 5.92 -1.27 -5.28
N ALA A 73 5.19 -1.91 -4.39
CA ALA A 73 5.58 -3.16 -3.77
C ALA A 73 5.19 -4.38 -4.60
N VAL A 74 6.08 -5.37 -4.61
CA VAL A 74 5.82 -6.69 -5.15
C VAL A 74 6.05 -7.69 -4.03
N CYS A 75 4.98 -8.36 -3.59
CA CYS A 75 5.04 -9.36 -2.52
C CYS A 75 5.33 -10.74 -3.09
N ASP A 76 6.28 -11.46 -2.48
CA ASP A 76 6.54 -12.85 -2.84
C ASP A 76 5.40 -13.77 -2.39
N ASN A 77 4.78 -13.44 -1.24
CA ASN A 77 3.69 -14.21 -0.67
C ASN A 77 2.36 -13.47 -0.79
N LYS A 78 1.38 -14.08 -1.43
CA LYS A 78 0.07 -13.45 -1.63
C LYS A 78 -0.67 -13.19 -0.32
N GLU A 79 -0.44 -14.00 0.69
CA GLU A 79 -1.08 -13.82 1.99
C GLU A 79 -0.65 -12.56 2.71
N ASP A 80 0.45 -11.94 2.31
CA ASP A 80 0.90 -10.67 2.87
C ASP A 80 0.19 -9.46 2.25
N ILE A 81 -0.61 -9.66 1.21
CA ILE A 81 -1.32 -8.59 0.52
C ILE A 81 -2.58 -8.22 1.28
N LEU A 82 -2.64 -6.98 1.78
CA LEU A 82 -3.83 -6.43 2.41
C LEU A 82 -4.79 -5.85 1.38
N SER A 83 -4.27 -5.14 0.41
CA SER A 83 -5.08 -4.43 -0.59
C SER A 83 -4.33 -4.25 -1.90
N VAL A 84 -5.12 -4.05 -2.96
CA VAL A 84 -4.59 -3.77 -4.30
C VAL A 84 -5.27 -2.55 -4.87
N SER A 85 -4.57 -1.89 -5.79
CA SER A 85 -5.07 -0.75 -6.55
C SER A 85 -4.60 -0.88 -7.99
N LYS A 86 -5.14 -0.06 -8.87
CA LYS A 86 -4.77 -0.08 -10.28
C LYS A 86 -4.26 1.28 -10.73
N TYR A 87 -3.11 1.28 -11.34
CA TYR A 87 -2.55 2.46 -12.00
C TYR A 87 -1.81 1.98 -13.24
N ASP A 88 -2.53 1.79 -14.34
CA ASP A 88 -2.11 1.11 -15.57
C ASP A 88 -1.92 -0.39 -15.35
N LEU A 89 -1.28 -0.76 -14.26
CA LEU A 89 -1.15 -2.15 -13.80
C LEU A 89 -1.75 -2.27 -12.41
N GLU A 90 -2.11 -3.49 -12.03
CA GLU A 90 -2.53 -3.75 -10.65
C GLU A 90 -1.28 -3.82 -9.77
N PHE A 91 -1.30 -3.09 -8.65
CA PHE A 91 -0.19 -3.08 -7.71
C PHE A 91 -0.70 -3.25 -6.28
N VAL A 92 0.21 -3.69 -5.40
CA VAL A 92 -0.09 -3.86 -3.98
C VAL A 92 -0.12 -2.48 -3.33
N SER A 93 -1.28 -2.09 -2.82
CA SER A 93 -1.46 -0.81 -2.12
C SER A 93 -1.45 -0.94 -0.60
N GLY A 94 -1.50 -2.17 -0.08
CA GLY A 94 -1.41 -2.43 1.35
C GLY A 94 -0.88 -3.83 1.63
N ILE A 95 -0.17 -3.95 2.73
CA ILE A 95 0.37 -5.23 3.21
C ILE A 95 0.01 -5.44 4.67
N ARG A 96 -0.06 -6.71 5.06
CA ARG A 96 -0.29 -7.08 6.45
C ARG A 96 0.40 -8.42 6.75
N LYS A 97 1.16 -8.43 7.83
CA LYS A 97 1.78 -9.63 8.36
C LYS A 97 1.83 -9.52 9.87
N ASN A 98 1.08 -10.38 10.56
CA ASN A 98 0.94 -10.31 12.02
C ASN A 98 0.43 -8.91 12.44
N ASN A 99 1.16 -8.20 13.30
CA ASN A 99 0.80 -6.86 13.74
C ASN A 99 1.41 -5.75 12.88
N LEU A 100 1.99 -6.10 11.74
CA LEU A 100 2.61 -5.17 10.82
C LEU A 100 1.64 -4.84 9.70
N ILE A 101 1.29 -3.57 9.54
CA ILE A 101 0.45 -3.09 8.45
C ILE A 101 1.19 -1.98 7.73
N GLY A 102 1.18 -2.04 6.41
CA GLY A 102 1.76 -0.99 5.57
C GLY A 102 0.78 -0.60 4.48
N VAL A 103 0.70 0.69 4.17
CA VAL A 103 -0.13 1.19 3.08
C VAL A 103 0.67 2.16 2.22
N GLN A 104 0.47 2.08 0.91
CA GLN A 104 1.13 2.97 -0.04
C GLN A 104 0.50 4.35 -0.04
N PHE A 105 -0.80 4.40 0.18
CA PHE A 105 -1.53 5.66 0.23
C PHE A 105 -1.29 6.39 1.55
N HIS A 106 -1.78 7.63 1.60
CA HIS A 106 -1.69 8.50 2.77
C HIS A 106 -3.05 8.62 3.45
N PRO A 107 -3.34 7.78 4.48
CA PRO A 107 -4.62 7.89 5.20
C PRO A 107 -4.81 9.28 5.81
N GLU A 108 -3.72 9.91 6.27
CA GLU A 108 -3.77 11.24 6.89
C GLU A 108 -4.23 12.34 5.91
N LYS A 109 -4.17 12.06 4.60
CA LYS A 109 -4.61 12.98 3.53
C LYS A 109 -5.87 12.49 2.82
N SER A 110 -6.53 11.48 3.36
CA SER A 110 -7.62 10.79 2.67
C SER A 110 -8.99 11.02 3.29
N HIS A 111 -9.14 12.09 4.08
CA HIS A 111 -10.42 12.54 4.65
C HIS A 111 -11.22 11.40 5.30
N LYS A 112 -12.48 11.23 4.89
CA LYS A 112 -13.39 10.24 5.47
C LYS A 112 -12.82 8.83 5.46
N PHE A 113 -12.30 8.37 4.33
CA PHE A 113 -11.79 7.00 4.22
C PHE A 113 -10.51 6.81 5.03
N GLY A 114 -9.70 7.86 5.16
CA GLY A 114 -8.53 7.83 6.02
C GLY A 114 -8.92 7.66 7.49
N MET A 115 -9.95 8.38 7.93
CA MET A 115 -10.47 8.25 9.29
C MET A 115 -11.01 6.84 9.55
N GLU A 116 -11.76 6.28 8.61
CA GLU A 116 -12.28 4.92 8.72
C GLU A 116 -11.16 3.88 8.76
N PHE A 117 -10.10 4.10 7.99
CA PHE A 117 -8.93 3.23 8.02
C PHE A 117 -8.30 3.22 9.41
N TYR A 118 -8.05 4.40 9.99
CA TYR A 118 -7.45 4.49 11.33
C TYR A 118 -8.33 3.87 12.39
N LYS A 119 -9.64 4.02 12.27
CA LYS A 119 -10.59 3.43 13.22
C LYS A 119 -10.45 1.91 13.24
N ILE A 120 -10.41 1.27 12.07
CA ILE A 120 -10.22 -0.18 12.00
C ILE A 120 -8.84 -0.56 12.51
N PHE A 121 -7.82 0.18 12.12
CA PHE A 121 -6.45 -0.10 12.57
C PHE A 121 -6.34 -0.09 14.09
N ASN A 122 -7.01 0.85 14.75
CA ASN A 122 -6.98 0.94 16.21
C ASN A 122 -7.75 -0.19 16.92
N GLU A 123 -8.64 -0.85 16.22
CA GLU A 123 -9.50 -1.90 16.80
C GLU A 123 -8.93 -3.31 16.63
N ILE A 124 -7.88 -3.48 15.82
CA ILE A 124 -7.33 -4.81 15.54
C ILE A 124 -6.05 -5.13 16.32
#